data_aa9515dba185f6444948c8c800275caa
#
_entry.id   aa9515dba185f6444948c8c800275caa
#
_cell.length_a   1.000
_cell.length_b   1.000
_cell.length_c   1.000
_cell.angle_alpha   90.00
_cell.angle_beta   90.00
_cell.angle_gamma   90.00
#
_symmetry.space_group_name_H-M   'P 1'
#
loop_
_entity.id
_entity.type
_entity.pdbx_description
1 polymer ?
#
loop_
_entity_poly.entity_id
_entity_poly.type
_entity_poly.pdbx_seq_one_letter_code
_entity_poly.pdbx_strand_id
1 'polypeptide(L)'
;MIKKLNIINLKLNETLGNKCVNLKISIKDFVEKMYVTSTHDKLLFFTALFLVIVGSLCTFGALEFSKDLIGVDFNVGVFYILAISSLGVVGILLAGWSSNNKYTMIGAMRAGAQLVSYELSAGLSLLTMVILGGTMQISGLIEAQSGAWFIFQSPFVVVAMIIYLIAGHAETNRGPFDLPEAESELTAGYHIEYSGITFGLFYVGEYVNMFTIAGIGAMVFLGGWQPLHINADFAAGFNEAMAMVPSWLWFFAKAFSLVMLSLWVRWSFPRLRIDQLLHLEWKILMPISLLNMLCMALWVAF
;
A
#
# COMPACT_ATOMS: atom_id res chain seq x y z
N MET A 1 26.49 1.82 46.48
CA MET A 1 26.11 2.35 45.15
C MET A 1 24.72 1.89 44.72
N ILE A 2 24.38 0.63 44.83
CA ILE A 2 23.07 0.03 44.44
C ILE A 2 21.89 0.60 45.27
N LYS A 3 22.01 0.85 46.55
CA LYS A 3 20.97 1.49 47.40
C LYS A 3 20.65 2.94 46.99
N LYS A 4 21.62 3.73 46.51
CA LYS A 4 21.38 5.08 46.00
C LYS A 4 20.66 5.08 44.65
N LEU A 5 20.94 4.11 43.79
CA LEU A 5 20.25 3.92 42.52
C LEU A 5 18.78 3.52 42.70
N ASN A 6 18.45 2.68 43.68
CA ASN A 6 17.09 2.33 44.02
C ASN A 6 16.27 3.51 44.57
N ILE A 7 16.89 4.37 45.36
CA ILE A 7 16.21 5.57 45.89
C ILE A 7 15.97 6.61 44.79
N ILE A 8 16.89 6.73 43.82
CA ILE A 8 16.72 7.62 42.66
C ILE A 8 15.63 7.05 41.73
N ASN A 9 15.56 5.76 41.54
CA ASN A 9 14.48 5.13 40.76
C ASN A 9 13.11 5.27 41.45
N LEU A 10 13.03 5.17 42.76
CA LEU A 10 11.80 5.41 43.51
C LEU A 10 11.35 6.87 43.41
N LYS A 11 12.26 7.84 43.56
CA LYS A 11 11.93 9.27 43.38
C LYS A 11 11.56 9.65 41.94
N LEU A 12 12.18 9.04 40.93
CA LEU A 12 11.80 9.20 39.52
C LEU A 12 10.42 8.62 39.22
N ASN A 13 10.05 7.51 39.87
CA ASN A 13 8.71 6.96 39.81
C ASN A 13 7.64 7.88 40.40
N GLU A 14 7.94 8.56 41.49
CA GLU A 14 7.03 9.52 42.15
C GLU A 14 6.85 10.83 41.37
N THR A 15 7.90 11.32 40.67
CA THR A 15 7.88 12.62 39.98
C THR A 15 7.45 12.58 38.52
N LEU A 16 7.67 11.48 37.80
CA LEU A 16 7.32 11.36 36.38
C LEU A 16 6.06 10.55 36.12
N GLY A 17 5.38 10.09 37.16
CA GLY A 17 4.18 9.24 37.04
C GLY A 17 4.48 7.90 36.34
N ASN A 18 3.79 6.86 36.74
CA ASN A 18 3.94 5.48 36.29
C ASN A 18 3.92 5.29 34.74
N LYS A 19 3.54 6.31 33.98
CA LYS A 19 3.42 6.23 32.50
C LYS A 19 4.76 6.08 31.77
N CYS A 20 5.82 6.80 32.17
CA CYS A 20 7.11 6.69 31.46
C CYS A 20 7.88 5.42 31.81
N VAL A 21 7.76 4.94 33.03
CA VAL A 21 8.37 3.66 33.45
C VAL A 21 7.66 2.50 32.80
N ASN A 22 6.34 2.53 32.73
CA ASN A 22 5.53 1.53 32.03
C ASN A 22 5.84 1.53 30.53
N LEU A 23 6.10 2.68 29.90
CA LEU A 23 6.49 2.75 28.50
C LEU A 23 7.86 2.09 28.25
N LYS A 24 8.84 2.33 29.12
CA LYS A 24 10.20 1.77 29.02
C LYS A 24 10.22 0.26 29.27
N ILE A 25 9.44 -0.21 30.23
CA ILE A 25 9.23 -1.65 30.48
C ILE A 25 8.49 -2.29 29.32
N SER A 26 7.45 -1.64 28.79
CA SER A 26 6.68 -2.12 27.64
C SER A 26 7.54 -2.22 26.36
N ILE A 27 8.42 -1.26 26.09
CA ILE A 27 9.34 -1.32 24.93
C ILE A 27 10.36 -2.46 25.13
N LYS A 28 10.91 -2.62 26.33
CA LYS A 28 11.84 -3.72 26.62
C LYS A 28 11.17 -5.08 26.49
N ASP A 29 9.98 -5.23 27.07
CA ASP A 29 9.18 -6.44 26.95
C ASP A 29 8.75 -6.71 25.49
N PHE A 30 8.49 -5.66 24.71
CA PHE A 30 8.15 -5.77 23.29
C PHE A 30 9.33 -6.27 22.44
N VAL A 31 10.55 -5.84 22.75
CA VAL A 31 11.78 -6.28 22.06
C VAL A 31 12.25 -7.65 22.58
N GLU A 32 12.16 -7.93 23.87
CA GLU A 32 12.66 -9.18 24.48
C GLU A 32 11.70 -10.38 24.30
N LYS A 33 10.39 -10.15 24.16
CA LYS A 33 9.39 -11.21 23.99
C LYS A 33 9.17 -11.63 22.54
N MET A 34 10.24 -11.93 21.83
CA MET A 34 10.15 -12.66 20.57
C MET A 34 10.04 -14.16 20.86
N TYR A 35 8.84 -14.64 21.19
CA TYR A 35 8.60 -16.06 21.37
C TYR A 35 8.49 -16.75 20.01
N VAL A 36 9.54 -17.43 19.62
CA VAL A 36 9.49 -18.42 18.53
C VAL A 36 9.19 -19.76 19.16
N THR A 37 7.98 -20.28 19.00
CA THR A 37 7.63 -21.61 19.52
C THR A 37 8.46 -22.69 18.82
N SER A 38 8.73 -23.80 19.51
CA SER A 38 9.60 -24.88 19.02
C SER A 38 9.04 -25.65 17.81
N THR A 39 7.79 -25.37 17.42
CA THR A 39 7.06 -26.08 16.35
C THR A 39 7.19 -25.39 14.97
N HIS A 40 7.85 -24.23 14.89
CA HIS A 40 7.98 -23.46 13.66
C HIS A 40 9.27 -23.75 12.92
N ASP A 41 9.21 -23.69 11.58
CA ASP A 41 10.39 -23.64 10.73
C ASP A 41 11.01 -22.25 10.77
N LYS A 42 11.98 -22.06 11.66
CA LYS A 42 12.59 -20.74 11.93
C LYS A 42 13.10 -20.03 10.69
N LEU A 43 13.69 -20.75 9.75
CA LEU A 43 14.20 -20.16 8.51
C LEU A 43 13.05 -19.56 7.68
N LEU A 44 11.98 -20.34 7.43
CA LEU A 44 10.82 -19.90 6.67
C LEU A 44 10.07 -18.76 7.36
N PHE A 45 10.01 -18.80 8.69
CA PHE A 45 9.35 -17.78 9.50
C PHE A 45 9.99 -16.38 9.35
N PHE A 46 11.33 -16.32 9.36
CA PHE A 46 12.05 -15.06 9.15
C PHE A 46 12.12 -14.65 7.68
N THR A 47 12.23 -15.61 6.76
CA THR A 47 12.21 -15.30 5.32
C THR A 47 10.86 -14.74 4.87
N ALA A 48 9.76 -15.21 5.44
CA ALA A 48 8.42 -14.67 5.18
C ALA A 48 8.33 -13.18 5.52
N LEU A 49 8.73 -12.81 6.75
CA LEU A 49 8.77 -11.42 7.20
C LEU A 49 9.70 -10.57 6.33
N PHE A 50 10.88 -11.09 5.99
CA PHE A 50 11.84 -10.42 5.13
C PHE A 50 11.27 -10.11 3.74
N LEU A 51 10.55 -11.07 3.12
CA LEU A 51 9.94 -10.89 1.81
C LEU A 51 8.87 -9.80 1.82
N VAL A 52 8.01 -9.75 2.85
CA VAL A 52 6.98 -8.71 2.97
C VAL A 52 7.61 -7.32 3.08
N ILE A 53 8.62 -7.16 3.96
CA ILE A 53 9.26 -5.85 4.17
C ILE A 53 10.06 -5.43 2.93
N VAL A 54 10.85 -6.34 2.35
CA VAL A 54 11.64 -6.03 1.16
C VAL A 54 10.73 -5.70 -0.02
N GLY A 55 9.63 -6.44 -0.22
CA GLY A 55 8.63 -6.13 -1.24
C GLY A 55 8.10 -4.71 -1.10
N SER A 56 7.62 -4.33 0.08
CA SER A 56 7.06 -2.99 0.31
C SER A 56 8.09 -1.86 0.20
N LEU A 57 9.33 -2.06 0.66
CA LEU A 57 10.40 -1.06 0.55
C LEU A 57 10.91 -0.91 -0.88
N CYS A 58 11.01 -2.00 -1.64
CA CYS A 58 11.45 -1.95 -3.04
C CYS A 58 10.41 -1.24 -3.93
N THR A 59 9.12 -1.48 -3.70
CA THR A 59 8.06 -0.74 -4.40
C THR A 59 8.05 0.74 -4.02
N PHE A 60 8.27 1.06 -2.75
CA PHE A 60 8.42 2.45 -2.29
C PHE A 60 9.61 3.16 -2.93
N GLY A 61 10.73 2.46 -3.14
CA GLY A 61 11.93 2.99 -3.81
C GLY A 61 11.74 3.33 -5.28
N ALA A 62 10.69 2.80 -5.92
CA ALA A 62 10.33 3.12 -7.30
C ALA A 62 9.42 4.36 -7.44
N LEU A 63 9.02 5.01 -6.31
CA LEU A 63 8.23 6.23 -6.35
C LEU A 63 9.09 7.45 -6.72
N GLU A 64 8.56 8.27 -7.60
CA GLU A 64 9.16 9.56 -7.99
C GLU A 64 8.51 10.70 -7.19
N PHE A 65 9.24 11.23 -6.23
CA PHE A 65 8.72 12.28 -5.35
C PHE A 65 8.77 13.68 -5.99
N SER A 66 9.72 13.92 -6.87
CA SER A 66 9.95 15.18 -7.55
C SER A 66 10.76 14.95 -8.82
N LYS A 67 10.83 15.94 -9.69
CA LYS A 67 11.67 15.91 -10.89
C LYS A 67 13.15 15.61 -10.57
N ASP A 68 13.64 16.13 -9.43
CA ASP A 68 15.05 15.98 -8.99
C ASP A 68 15.23 14.87 -7.94
N LEU A 69 14.13 14.35 -7.38
CA LEU A 69 14.15 13.33 -6.34
C LEU A 69 13.51 12.05 -6.85
N ILE A 70 14.24 11.35 -7.69
CA ILE A 70 13.88 10.06 -8.27
C ILE A 70 14.74 9.00 -7.61
N GLY A 71 14.14 7.94 -7.07
CA GLY A 71 14.88 6.83 -6.49
C GLY A 71 15.60 6.03 -7.57
N VAL A 72 14.87 5.30 -8.38
CA VAL A 72 15.37 4.57 -9.54
C VAL A 72 14.31 4.64 -10.64
N ASP A 73 14.68 5.16 -11.80
CA ASP A 73 13.80 5.20 -12.96
C ASP A 73 14.04 3.98 -13.85
N PHE A 74 13.06 3.10 -13.91
CA PHE A 74 13.09 1.88 -14.72
C PHE A 74 12.33 2.08 -16.02
N ASN A 75 12.89 1.65 -17.16
CA ASN A 75 12.21 1.66 -18.46
C ASN A 75 10.87 0.88 -18.45
N VAL A 76 10.74 -0.11 -17.57
CA VAL A 76 9.55 -0.93 -17.33
C VAL A 76 9.03 -0.75 -15.89
N GLY A 77 8.99 0.49 -15.41
CA GLY A 77 8.69 0.81 -14.01
C GLY A 77 7.36 0.28 -13.52
N VAL A 78 6.30 0.39 -14.32
CA VAL A 78 4.96 -0.13 -13.96
C VAL A 78 5.00 -1.65 -13.77
N PHE A 79 5.67 -2.38 -14.66
CA PHE A 79 5.80 -3.83 -14.55
C PHE A 79 6.67 -4.24 -13.36
N TYR A 80 7.73 -3.48 -13.07
CA TYR A 80 8.57 -3.68 -11.88
C TYR A 80 7.74 -3.58 -10.59
N ILE A 81 6.90 -2.56 -10.46
CA ILE A 81 6.04 -2.38 -9.28
C ILE A 81 5.13 -3.58 -9.08
N LEU A 82 4.44 -4.04 -10.14
CA LEU A 82 3.55 -5.20 -10.07
C LEU A 82 4.30 -6.49 -9.73
N ALA A 83 5.50 -6.68 -10.28
CA ALA A 83 6.30 -7.87 -9.98
C ALA A 83 6.84 -7.90 -8.55
N ILE A 84 7.17 -6.74 -7.99
CA ILE A 84 7.68 -6.67 -6.61
C ILE A 84 6.54 -6.72 -5.59
N SER A 85 5.36 -6.16 -5.88
CA SER A 85 4.21 -6.26 -4.97
C SER A 85 3.79 -7.73 -4.75
N SER A 86 3.87 -8.56 -5.79
CA SER A 86 3.57 -10.00 -5.69
C SER A 86 4.51 -10.77 -4.75
N LEU A 87 5.75 -10.29 -4.51
CA LEU A 87 6.62 -10.87 -3.48
C LEU A 87 6.03 -10.76 -2.08
N GLY A 88 5.30 -9.69 -1.79
CA GLY A 88 4.57 -9.51 -0.53
C GLY A 88 3.54 -10.62 -0.32
N VAL A 89 2.82 -10.99 -1.37
CA VAL A 89 1.82 -12.09 -1.33
C VAL A 89 2.49 -13.42 -1.00
N VAL A 90 3.62 -13.72 -1.66
CA VAL A 90 4.41 -14.92 -1.36
C VAL A 90 4.87 -14.90 0.11
N GLY A 91 5.31 -13.74 0.61
CA GLY A 91 5.71 -13.57 2.01
C GLY A 91 4.59 -13.91 2.99
N ILE A 92 3.37 -13.43 2.76
CA ILE A 92 2.19 -13.73 3.61
C ILE A 92 1.83 -15.21 3.57
N LEU A 93 1.84 -15.86 2.40
CA LEU A 93 1.59 -17.29 2.27
C LEU A 93 2.64 -18.11 3.02
N LEU A 94 3.92 -17.75 2.92
CA LEU A 94 5.00 -18.39 3.68
C LEU A 94 4.87 -18.17 5.19
N ALA A 95 4.40 -16.99 5.61
CA ALA A 95 4.15 -16.71 7.03
C ALA A 95 3.12 -17.67 7.64
N GLY A 96 2.01 -17.88 6.93
CA GLY A 96 1.00 -18.84 7.36
C GLY A 96 1.47 -20.28 7.34
N TRP A 97 2.25 -20.66 6.33
CA TRP A 97 2.82 -22.02 6.21
C TRP A 97 3.82 -22.32 7.33
N SER A 98 4.76 -21.41 7.56
CA SER A 98 5.83 -21.58 8.55
C SER A 98 5.34 -21.64 9.99
N SER A 99 4.17 -21.05 10.26
CA SER A 99 3.57 -20.99 11.61
C SER A 99 3.02 -22.33 12.11
N ASN A 100 2.87 -23.33 11.23
CA ASN A 100 2.38 -24.68 11.54
C ASN A 100 1.10 -24.71 12.40
N ASN A 101 0.21 -23.72 12.22
CA ASN A 101 -1.05 -23.59 12.93
C ASN A 101 -2.20 -23.57 11.91
N LYS A 102 -3.31 -24.27 12.23
CA LYS A 102 -4.48 -24.37 11.33
C LYS A 102 -5.11 -23.01 11.03
N TYR A 103 -5.21 -22.15 12.02
CA TYR A 103 -5.85 -20.84 11.86
C TYR A 103 -4.99 -19.86 11.04
N THR A 104 -3.67 -19.86 11.26
CA THR A 104 -2.73 -19.07 10.47
C THR A 104 -2.70 -19.50 9.01
N MET A 105 -2.74 -20.80 8.75
CA MET A 105 -2.79 -21.36 7.40
C MET A 105 -4.07 -20.92 6.66
N ILE A 106 -5.23 -21.02 7.30
CA ILE A 106 -6.50 -20.56 6.71
C ILE A 106 -6.48 -19.05 6.47
N GLY A 107 -5.95 -18.25 7.43
CA GLY A 107 -5.79 -16.81 7.28
C GLY A 107 -4.91 -16.43 6.09
N ALA A 108 -3.75 -17.09 5.96
CA ALA A 108 -2.82 -16.86 4.86
C ALA A 108 -3.41 -17.25 3.49
N MET A 109 -4.17 -18.36 3.41
CA MET A 109 -4.85 -18.76 2.17
C MET A 109 -5.94 -17.77 1.78
N ARG A 110 -6.70 -17.22 2.73
CA ARG A 110 -7.68 -16.17 2.48
C ARG A 110 -6.99 -14.89 1.99
N ALA A 111 -5.89 -14.48 2.64
CA ALA A 111 -5.08 -13.34 2.23
C ALA A 111 -4.54 -13.51 0.81
N GLY A 112 -3.93 -14.67 0.51
CA GLY A 112 -3.40 -14.96 -0.82
C GLY A 112 -4.47 -14.95 -1.90
N ALA A 113 -5.64 -15.54 -1.65
CA ALA A 113 -6.75 -15.53 -2.61
C ALA A 113 -7.25 -14.10 -2.88
N GLN A 114 -7.33 -13.25 -1.86
CA GLN A 114 -7.69 -11.85 -1.99
C GLN A 114 -6.64 -11.08 -2.80
N LEU A 115 -5.40 -11.08 -2.34
CA LEU A 115 -4.31 -10.28 -2.92
C LEU A 115 -4.06 -10.63 -4.38
N VAL A 116 -3.93 -11.93 -4.72
CA VAL A 116 -3.73 -12.37 -6.12
C VAL A 116 -4.88 -11.95 -7.02
N SER A 117 -6.13 -12.04 -6.53
CA SER A 117 -7.29 -11.66 -7.32
C SER A 117 -7.30 -10.16 -7.63
N TYR A 118 -7.10 -9.30 -6.63
CA TYR A 118 -7.15 -7.84 -6.81
C TYR A 118 -5.92 -7.28 -7.52
N GLU A 119 -4.76 -7.93 -7.44
CA GLU A 119 -3.56 -7.58 -8.21
C GLU A 119 -3.80 -7.62 -9.72
N LEU A 120 -4.64 -8.56 -10.20
CA LEU A 120 -5.01 -8.62 -11.62
C LEU A 120 -5.77 -7.36 -12.06
N SER A 121 -6.78 -6.93 -11.31
CA SER A 121 -7.56 -5.74 -11.66
C SER A 121 -6.75 -4.45 -11.49
N ALA A 122 -5.89 -4.36 -10.48
CA ALA A 122 -4.94 -3.26 -10.34
C ALA A 122 -3.98 -3.20 -11.54
N GLY A 123 -3.42 -4.34 -11.94
CA GLY A 123 -2.54 -4.44 -13.10
C GLY A 123 -3.23 -4.01 -14.41
N LEU A 124 -4.47 -4.47 -14.66
CA LEU A 124 -5.23 -4.05 -15.84
C LEU A 124 -5.54 -2.55 -15.84
N SER A 125 -5.84 -1.97 -14.67
CA SER A 125 -6.07 -0.52 -14.56
C SER A 125 -4.80 0.29 -14.82
N LEU A 126 -3.64 -0.15 -14.37
CA LEU A 126 -2.35 0.47 -14.67
C LEU A 126 -1.97 0.30 -16.16
N LEU A 127 -2.26 -0.86 -16.77
CA LEU A 127 -2.04 -1.07 -18.19
C LEU A 127 -2.88 -0.13 -19.07
N THR A 128 -4.09 0.23 -18.65
CA THR A 128 -4.88 1.25 -19.39
C THR A 128 -4.17 2.58 -19.45
N MET A 129 -3.42 2.95 -18.39
CA MET A 129 -2.62 4.18 -18.37
C MET A 129 -1.38 4.07 -19.24
N VAL A 130 -0.73 2.91 -19.28
CA VAL A 130 0.39 2.63 -20.16
C VAL A 130 -0.02 2.76 -21.63
N ILE A 131 -1.21 2.28 -22.01
CA ILE A 131 -1.75 2.42 -23.37
C ILE A 131 -1.96 3.91 -23.71
N LEU A 132 -2.50 4.70 -22.79
CA LEU A 132 -2.73 6.13 -23.01
C LEU A 132 -1.42 6.93 -23.08
N GLY A 133 -0.45 6.65 -22.17
CA GLY A 133 0.84 7.35 -22.12
C GLY A 133 1.87 6.85 -23.13
N GLY A 134 1.67 5.66 -23.73
CA GLY A 134 2.59 5.05 -24.70
C GLY A 134 3.93 4.59 -24.11
N THR A 135 4.12 4.64 -22.81
CA THR A 135 5.36 4.27 -22.11
C THR A 135 5.07 3.45 -20.85
N MET A 136 6.01 2.55 -20.47
CA MET A 136 5.96 1.82 -19.20
C MET A 136 6.84 2.47 -18.12
N GLN A 137 7.61 3.49 -18.49
CA GLN A 137 8.47 4.26 -17.60
C GLN A 137 7.62 5.24 -16.79
N ILE A 138 7.83 5.32 -15.49
CA ILE A 138 7.00 6.15 -14.61
C ILE A 138 7.21 7.64 -14.89
N SER A 139 8.47 8.07 -15.06
CA SER A 139 8.81 9.43 -15.45
C SER A 139 8.15 9.83 -16.77
N GLY A 140 8.17 8.95 -17.77
CA GLY A 140 7.52 9.18 -19.05
C GLY A 140 6.00 9.30 -18.93
N LEU A 141 5.33 8.51 -18.07
CA LEU A 141 3.91 8.65 -17.79
C LEU A 141 3.57 9.99 -17.12
N ILE A 142 4.43 10.48 -16.22
CA ILE A 142 4.25 11.76 -15.57
C ILE A 142 4.45 12.89 -16.60
N GLU A 143 5.50 12.81 -17.43
CA GLU A 143 5.76 13.80 -18.47
C GLU A 143 4.66 13.89 -19.53
N ALA A 144 4.05 12.75 -19.89
CA ALA A 144 2.91 12.72 -20.80
C ALA A 144 1.68 13.48 -20.26
N GLN A 145 1.62 13.73 -18.94
CA GLN A 145 0.56 14.50 -18.28
C GLN A 145 0.86 16.01 -18.18
N SER A 146 1.93 16.50 -18.80
CA SER A 146 2.35 17.90 -18.71
C SER A 146 1.29 18.92 -19.17
N GLY A 147 0.41 18.54 -20.10
CA GLY A 147 -0.68 19.39 -20.58
C GLY A 147 -1.95 19.35 -19.73
N ALA A 148 -2.33 18.17 -19.29
CA ALA A 148 -3.49 17.92 -18.42
C ALA A 148 -3.36 16.55 -17.76
N TRP A 149 -3.83 16.42 -16.53
CA TRP A 149 -3.83 15.11 -15.85
C TRP A 149 -4.68 14.10 -16.63
N PHE A 150 -4.26 12.86 -16.68
CA PHE A 150 -4.96 11.81 -17.40
C PHE A 150 -6.42 11.66 -17.00
N ILE A 151 -6.75 11.91 -15.74
CA ILE A 151 -8.14 11.82 -15.25
C ILE A 151 -9.12 12.73 -16.00
N PHE A 152 -8.64 13.83 -16.60
CA PHE A 152 -9.47 14.76 -17.36
C PHE A 152 -9.45 14.52 -18.88
N GLN A 153 -8.56 13.64 -19.37
CA GLN A 153 -8.40 13.39 -20.81
C GLN A 153 -9.43 12.43 -21.37
N SER A 154 -9.85 11.44 -20.56
CA SER A 154 -10.76 10.40 -21.02
C SER A 154 -11.65 9.86 -19.89
N PRO A 155 -12.95 9.56 -20.17
CA PRO A 155 -13.83 8.94 -19.17
C PRO A 155 -13.36 7.55 -18.74
N PHE A 156 -12.63 6.84 -19.60
CA PHE A 156 -12.09 5.50 -19.31
C PHE A 156 -11.01 5.55 -18.21
N VAL A 157 -10.29 6.66 -18.10
CA VAL A 157 -9.31 6.87 -17.02
C VAL A 157 -9.99 6.97 -15.66
N VAL A 158 -11.15 7.62 -15.59
CA VAL A 158 -11.92 7.72 -14.34
C VAL A 158 -12.36 6.34 -13.86
N VAL A 159 -12.83 5.49 -14.79
CA VAL A 159 -13.20 4.11 -14.48
C VAL A 159 -11.98 3.31 -14.00
N ALA A 160 -10.85 3.42 -14.70
CA ALA A 160 -9.60 2.78 -14.30
C ALA A 160 -9.13 3.23 -12.92
N MET A 161 -9.23 4.53 -12.60
CA MET A 161 -8.88 5.07 -11.28
C MET A 161 -9.76 4.49 -10.17
N ILE A 162 -11.08 4.39 -10.40
CA ILE A 162 -12.00 3.79 -9.42
C ILE A 162 -11.64 2.32 -9.16
N ILE A 163 -11.41 1.54 -10.22
CA ILE A 163 -10.99 0.13 -10.11
C ILE A 163 -9.66 0.04 -9.35
N TYR A 164 -8.68 0.87 -9.71
CA TYR A 164 -7.38 0.90 -9.05
C TYR A 164 -7.49 1.22 -7.55
N LEU A 165 -8.32 2.19 -7.17
CA LEU A 165 -8.52 2.55 -5.76
C LEU A 165 -9.19 1.42 -4.98
N ILE A 166 -10.17 0.72 -5.56
CA ILE A 166 -10.82 -0.43 -4.91
C ILE A 166 -9.82 -1.57 -4.76
N ALA A 167 -9.09 -1.92 -5.83
CA ALA A 167 -8.10 -2.98 -5.81
C ALA A 167 -6.93 -2.68 -4.87
N GLY A 168 -6.39 -1.46 -4.90
CA GLY A 168 -5.34 -1.03 -4.00
C GLY A 168 -5.77 -1.01 -2.53
N HIS A 169 -7.03 -0.68 -2.26
CA HIS A 169 -7.56 -0.77 -0.89
C HIS A 169 -7.66 -2.22 -0.40
N ALA A 170 -8.02 -3.16 -1.29
CA ALA A 170 -8.03 -4.58 -0.97
C ALA A 170 -6.61 -5.15 -0.77
N GLU A 171 -5.61 -4.63 -1.50
CA GLU A 171 -4.21 -5.02 -1.37
C GLU A 171 -3.58 -4.59 -0.04
N THR A 172 -4.09 -3.51 0.58
CA THR A 172 -3.63 -3.08 1.91
C THR A 172 -4.23 -3.86 3.06
N ASN A 173 -5.08 -4.87 2.81
CA ASN A 173 -5.78 -5.68 3.82
C ASN A 173 -6.52 -4.85 4.88
N ARG A 174 -7.02 -3.66 4.51
CA ARG A 174 -7.75 -2.77 5.44
C ARG A 174 -9.25 -2.82 5.22
N GLY A 175 -10.03 -2.57 6.28
CA GLY A 175 -11.50 -2.56 6.18
C GLY A 175 -11.99 -1.68 5.02
N PRO A 176 -12.93 -2.14 4.20
CA PRO A 176 -13.83 -3.30 4.36
C PRO A 176 -13.24 -4.67 3.93
N PHE A 177 -12.01 -4.74 3.42
CA PHE A 177 -11.35 -5.94 2.89
C PHE A 177 -10.42 -6.63 3.90
N ASP A 178 -10.60 -6.40 5.19
CA ASP A 178 -9.83 -6.93 6.31
C ASP A 178 -10.26 -8.38 6.67
N LEU A 179 -10.17 -9.29 5.70
CA LEU A 179 -10.53 -10.69 5.87
C LEU A 179 -9.40 -11.56 6.45
N PRO A 180 -8.12 -11.29 6.10
CA PRO A 180 -7.01 -12.06 6.62
C PRO A 180 -6.82 -11.95 8.14
N GLU A 181 -7.16 -10.79 8.71
CA GLU A 181 -7.00 -10.44 10.13
C GLU A 181 -8.28 -10.61 10.94
N ALA A 182 -9.30 -11.30 10.39
CA ALA A 182 -10.62 -11.47 11.01
C ALA A 182 -10.54 -11.96 12.46
N GLU A 183 -10.40 -11.05 13.44
CA GLU A 183 -10.33 -11.38 14.87
C GLU A 183 -11.52 -12.21 15.34
N SER A 184 -12.71 -11.93 14.81
CA SER A 184 -13.95 -12.66 15.16
C SER A 184 -14.01 -14.08 14.62
N GLU A 185 -13.26 -14.42 13.54
CA GLU A 185 -13.30 -15.73 12.89
C GLU A 185 -11.99 -16.53 13.05
N LEU A 186 -10.84 -15.86 12.99
CA LEU A 186 -9.51 -16.48 12.90
C LEU A 186 -8.54 -16.02 13.99
N THR A 187 -9.02 -15.38 15.04
CA THR A 187 -8.26 -14.88 16.20
C THR A 187 -7.32 -13.71 15.90
N ALA A 188 -6.48 -13.77 14.90
CA ALA A 188 -5.64 -12.68 14.33
C ALA A 188 -5.08 -13.10 12.96
N GLY A 189 -5.67 -14.09 12.32
CA GLY A 189 -5.29 -14.53 10.98
C GLY A 189 -3.87 -15.06 10.88
N TYR A 190 -3.11 -14.61 9.88
CA TYR A 190 -1.74 -15.09 9.64
C TYR A 190 -0.71 -14.56 10.64
N HIS A 191 -1.05 -13.55 11.46
CA HIS A 191 -0.16 -12.95 12.47
C HIS A 191 -0.19 -13.66 13.84
N ILE A 192 -1.02 -14.67 14.07
CA ILE A 192 -1.26 -15.28 15.40
C ILE A 192 0.04 -15.63 16.11
N GLU A 193 0.99 -16.21 15.40
CA GLU A 193 2.24 -16.72 15.99
C GLU A 193 3.37 -15.67 16.00
N TYR A 194 3.15 -14.54 15.33
CA TYR A 194 4.10 -13.44 15.35
C TYR A 194 3.87 -12.57 16.58
N SER A 195 4.92 -12.31 17.37
CA SER A 195 4.83 -11.53 18.59
C SER A 195 5.90 -10.45 18.67
N GLY A 196 5.65 -9.43 19.48
CA GLY A 196 6.61 -8.36 19.72
C GLY A 196 6.96 -7.58 18.45
N ILE A 197 8.25 -7.44 18.16
CA ILE A 197 8.77 -6.64 17.04
C ILE A 197 8.39 -7.24 15.67
N THR A 198 8.32 -8.55 15.53
CA THR A 198 7.98 -9.21 14.27
C THR A 198 6.55 -8.92 13.84
N PHE A 199 5.61 -8.90 14.78
CA PHE A 199 4.25 -8.44 14.55
C PHE A 199 4.21 -6.97 14.11
N GLY A 200 4.95 -6.09 14.83
CA GLY A 200 5.03 -4.67 14.47
C GLY A 200 5.59 -4.43 13.07
N LEU A 201 6.54 -5.24 12.62
CA LEU A 201 7.13 -5.12 11.28
C LEU A 201 6.14 -5.45 10.14
N PHE A 202 5.21 -6.39 10.33
CA PHE A 202 4.12 -6.63 9.37
C PHE A 202 3.25 -5.38 9.21
N TYR A 203 2.85 -4.76 10.32
CA TYR A 203 2.07 -3.51 10.27
C TYR A 203 2.83 -2.37 9.59
N VAL A 204 4.13 -2.23 9.84
CA VAL A 204 4.95 -1.23 9.14
C VAL A 204 4.93 -1.50 7.62
N GLY A 205 5.08 -2.77 7.20
CA GLY A 205 4.98 -3.15 5.79
C GLY A 205 3.63 -2.76 5.17
N GLU A 206 2.51 -3.00 5.85
CA GLU A 206 1.18 -2.65 5.38
C GLU A 206 0.97 -1.12 5.23
N TYR A 207 1.44 -0.33 6.20
CA TYR A 207 1.32 1.13 6.10
C TYR A 207 2.22 1.71 5.00
N VAL A 208 3.42 1.15 4.81
CA VAL A 208 4.30 1.52 3.69
C VAL A 208 3.61 1.17 2.38
N ASN A 209 2.99 -0.01 2.26
CA ASN A 209 2.28 -0.43 1.06
C ASN A 209 1.06 0.48 0.78
N MET A 210 0.31 0.89 1.81
CA MET A 210 -0.79 1.84 1.65
C MET A 210 -0.33 3.18 1.06
N PHE A 211 0.78 3.72 1.54
CA PHE A 211 1.35 4.95 1.00
C PHE A 211 1.89 4.74 -0.42
N THR A 212 2.50 3.60 -0.70
CA THR A 212 3.04 3.23 -2.02
C THR A 212 1.92 3.17 -3.06
N ILE A 213 0.81 2.49 -2.77
CA ILE A 213 -0.37 2.40 -3.65
C ILE A 213 -0.96 3.79 -3.92
N ALA A 214 -1.10 4.61 -2.87
CA ALA A 214 -1.55 5.99 -3.03
C ALA A 214 -0.57 6.83 -3.87
N GLY A 215 0.74 6.65 -3.67
CA GLY A 215 1.79 7.30 -4.46
C GLY A 215 1.75 6.92 -5.93
N ILE A 216 1.62 5.63 -6.25
CA ILE A 216 1.46 5.13 -7.62
C ILE A 216 0.19 5.71 -8.26
N GLY A 217 -0.93 5.70 -7.53
CA GLY A 217 -2.18 6.31 -7.98
C GLY A 217 -2.02 7.80 -8.29
N ALA A 218 -1.30 8.54 -7.43
CA ALA A 218 -1.02 9.96 -7.65
C ALA A 218 -0.15 10.19 -8.89
N MET A 219 0.87 9.35 -9.13
CA MET A 219 1.75 9.47 -10.30
C MET A 219 1.04 9.16 -11.61
N VAL A 220 0.31 8.04 -11.63
CA VAL A 220 -0.24 7.49 -12.87
C VAL A 220 -1.52 8.21 -13.31
N PHE A 221 -2.39 8.61 -12.37
CA PHE A 221 -3.70 9.22 -12.70
C PHE A 221 -3.73 10.73 -12.53
N LEU A 222 -2.99 11.28 -11.55
CA LEU A 222 -3.06 12.67 -11.14
C LEU A 222 -1.79 13.49 -11.51
N GLY A 223 -0.92 12.93 -12.34
CA GLY A 223 0.26 13.64 -12.85
C GLY A 223 1.41 13.78 -11.85
N GLY A 224 1.46 12.94 -10.81
CA GLY A 224 2.58 12.89 -9.86
C GLY A 224 2.95 14.26 -9.27
N TRP A 225 4.19 14.66 -9.48
CA TRP A 225 4.76 15.93 -9.02
C TRP A 225 4.34 17.16 -9.87
N GLN A 226 3.60 16.96 -10.98
CA GLN A 226 3.16 18.08 -11.82
C GLN A 226 2.00 18.86 -11.19
N PRO A 227 2.02 20.21 -11.28
CA PRO A 227 0.89 21.04 -10.87
C PRO A 227 -0.33 20.81 -11.78
N LEU A 228 -1.49 21.28 -11.34
CA LEU A 228 -2.68 21.30 -12.19
C LEU A 228 -2.52 22.40 -13.24
N HIS A 229 -2.41 22.01 -14.51
CA HIS A 229 -2.42 22.92 -15.64
C HIS A 229 -3.81 22.99 -16.26
N ILE A 230 -4.30 24.21 -16.45
CA ILE A 230 -5.55 24.48 -17.18
C ILE A 230 -5.16 25.11 -18.52
N ASN A 231 -5.44 24.40 -19.61
CA ASN A 231 -5.18 24.87 -20.98
C ASN A 231 -6.24 25.91 -21.41
N ALA A 232 -6.24 27.09 -20.78
CA ALA A 232 -7.10 28.21 -21.15
C ALA A 232 -6.34 29.52 -20.98
N ASP A 233 -6.48 30.42 -21.94
CA ASP A 233 -5.74 31.70 -21.97
C ASP A 233 -5.99 32.56 -20.72
N PHE A 234 -7.20 32.48 -20.12
CA PHE A 234 -7.52 33.21 -18.90
C PHE A 234 -6.84 32.63 -17.64
N ALA A 235 -6.29 31.41 -17.70
CA ALA A 235 -5.69 30.73 -16.56
C ALA A 235 -4.16 30.90 -16.47
N ALA A 236 -3.54 31.74 -17.30
CA ALA A 236 -2.09 31.96 -17.32
C ALA A 236 -1.56 32.34 -15.92
N GLY A 237 -2.20 33.31 -15.25
CA GLY A 237 -1.81 33.71 -13.90
C GLY A 237 -2.02 32.63 -12.83
N PHE A 238 -3.01 31.76 -12.99
CA PHE A 238 -3.21 30.61 -12.13
C PHE A 238 -2.09 29.59 -12.32
N ASN A 239 -1.73 29.29 -13.56
CA ASN A 239 -0.66 28.34 -13.88
C ASN A 239 0.71 28.82 -13.37
N GLU A 240 1.00 30.13 -13.47
CA GLU A 240 2.20 30.73 -12.90
C GLU A 240 2.24 30.62 -11.37
N ALA A 241 1.13 30.89 -10.69
CA ALA A 241 1.02 30.76 -9.25
C ALA A 241 1.21 29.29 -8.78
N MET A 242 0.66 28.33 -9.54
CA MET A 242 0.82 26.91 -9.26
C MET A 242 2.25 26.41 -9.51
N ALA A 243 2.95 27.00 -10.49
CA ALA A 243 4.35 26.69 -10.77
C ALA A 243 5.33 27.20 -9.68
N MET A 244 4.93 28.17 -8.85
CA MET A 244 5.73 28.62 -7.70
C MET A 244 5.83 27.58 -6.58
N VAL A 245 4.88 26.64 -6.51
CA VAL A 245 4.86 25.62 -5.46
C VAL A 245 5.87 24.53 -5.80
N PRO A 246 6.73 24.09 -4.85
CA PRO A 246 7.69 23.04 -5.07
C PRO A 246 7.03 21.75 -5.56
N SER A 247 7.62 21.07 -6.55
CA SER A 247 7.07 19.87 -7.19
C SER A 247 6.82 18.71 -6.22
N TRP A 248 7.72 18.50 -5.22
CA TRP A 248 7.54 17.48 -4.20
C TRP A 248 6.27 17.68 -3.36
N LEU A 249 5.88 18.93 -3.12
CA LEU A 249 4.69 19.23 -2.31
C LEU A 249 3.40 18.83 -3.06
N TRP A 250 3.37 18.97 -4.38
CA TRP A 250 2.26 18.49 -5.21
C TRP A 250 2.10 16.98 -5.12
N PHE A 251 3.22 16.24 -5.22
CA PHE A 251 3.19 14.78 -5.07
C PHE A 251 2.62 14.37 -3.70
N PHE A 252 3.19 14.91 -2.61
CA PHE A 252 2.74 14.57 -1.27
C PHE A 252 1.29 14.96 -1.02
N ALA A 253 0.84 16.13 -1.48
CA ALA A 253 -0.55 16.57 -1.33
C ALA A 253 -1.53 15.59 -2.00
N LYS A 254 -1.23 15.13 -3.23
CA LYS A 254 -2.03 14.15 -3.95
C LYS A 254 -1.98 12.77 -3.28
N ALA A 255 -0.80 12.28 -2.95
CA ALA A 255 -0.63 10.99 -2.27
C ALA A 255 -1.37 10.97 -0.92
N PHE A 256 -1.21 12.01 -0.09
CA PHE A 256 -1.94 12.11 1.18
C PHE A 256 -3.45 12.24 0.99
N SER A 257 -3.92 12.91 -0.06
CA SER A 257 -5.36 12.99 -0.35
C SER A 257 -5.95 11.60 -0.64
N LEU A 258 -5.21 10.74 -1.38
CA LEU A 258 -5.62 9.35 -1.63
C LEU A 258 -5.52 8.48 -0.38
N VAL A 259 -4.50 8.67 0.47
CA VAL A 259 -4.41 8.01 1.79
C VAL A 259 -5.59 8.41 2.67
N MET A 260 -5.94 9.70 2.72
CA MET A 260 -7.10 10.18 3.49
C MET A 260 -8.41 9.59 2.96
N LEU A 261 -8.55 9.46 1.64
CA LEU A 261 -9.68 8.79 1.02
C LEU A 261 -9.75 7.31 1.45
N SER A 262 -8.63 6.59 1.45
CA SER A 262 -8.56 5.20 1.92
C SER A 262 -8.94 5.07 3.40
N LEU A 263 -8.47 5.98 4.25
CA LEU A 263 -8.84 6.03 5.66
C LEU A 263 -10.34 6.33 5.84
N TRP A 264 -10.90 7.24 5.04
CA TRP A 264 -12.33 7.54 5.08
C TRP A 264 -13.17 6.33 4.68
N VAL A 265 -12.80 5.60 3.61
CA VAL A 265 -13.45 4.35 3.20
C VAL A 265 -13.41 3.33 4.33
N ARG A 266 -12.24 3.15 4.97
CA ARG A 266 -12.06 2.23 6.10
C ARG A 266 -13.06 2.48 7.24
N TRP A 267 -13.35 3.73 7.56
CA TRP A 267 -14.25 4.08 8.67
C TRP A 267 -15.73 4.11 8.28
N SER A 268 -16.04 4.18 6.98
CA SER A 268 -17.42 4.35 6.49
C SER A 268 -18.09 3.04 6.11
N PHE A 269 -17.34 2.05 5.61
CA PHE A 269 -17.90 0.81 5.07
C PHE A 269 -17.81 -0.35 6.06
N PRO A 270 -18.90 -1.17 6.16
CA PRO A 270 -18.87 -2.41 6.92
C PRO A 270 -18.00 -3.45 6.21
N ARG A 271 -17.51 -4.42 6.98
CA ARG A 271 -16.70 -5.52 6.48
C ARG A 271 -17.45 -6.42 5.50
N LEU A 272 -16.80 -6.82 4.43
CA LEU A 272 -17.31 -7.77 3.44
C LEU A 272 -16.98 -9.22 3.84
N ARG A 273 -17.79 -10.19 3.34
CA ARG A 273 -17.50 -11.63 3.46
C ARG A 273 -16.60 -12.05 2.28
N ILE A 274 -15.82 -13.13 2.46
CA ILE A 274 -14.92 -13.64 1.42
C ILE A 274 -15.64 -13.95 0.10
N ASP A 275 -16.84 -14.52 0.17
CA ASP A 275 -17.64 -14.86 -1.02
C ASP A 275 -18.04 -13.59 -1.79
N GLN A 276 -18.44 -12.54 -1.07
CA GLN A 276 -18.82 -11.25 -1.66
C GLN A 276 -17.60 -10.56 -2.29
N LEU A 277 -16.45 -10.63 -1.63
CA LEU A 277 -15.21 -10.05 -2.06
C LEU A 277 -14.71 -10.70 -3.36
N LEU A 278 -14.65 -12.03 -3.41
CA LEU A 278 -14.27 -12.76 -4.61
C LEU A 278 -15.31 -12.60 -5.75
N HIS A 279 -16.60 -12.51 -5.41
CA HIS A 279 -17.64 -12.22 -6.39
C HIS A 279 -17.49 -10.83 -7.00
N LEU A 280 -17.18 -9.81 -6.18
CA LEU A 280 -16.92 -8.44 -6.62
C LEU A 280 -15.75 -8.41 -7.62
N GLU A 281 -14.65 -9.09 -7.28
CA GLU A 281 -13.47 -9.12 -8.14
C GLU A 281 -13.73 -9.84 -9.46
N TRP A 282 -14.06 -11.13 -9.40
CA TRP A 282 -14.13 -11.98 -10.58
C TRP A 282 -15.30 -11.70 -11.50
N LYS A 283 -16.46 -11.25 -10.95
CA LYS A 283 -17.66 -11.02 -11.77
C LYS A 283 -17.90 -9.56 -12.12
N ILE A 284 -17.31 -8.61 -11.42
CA ILE A 284 -17.56 -7.19 -11.64
C ILE A 284 -16.27 -6.46 -12.04
N LEU A 285 -15.24 -6.42 -11.16
CA LEU A 285 -14.06 -5.58 -11.41
C LEU A 285 -13.21 -6.09 -12.57
N MET A 286 -12.89 -7.37 -12.59
CA MET A 286 -12.05 -7.96 -13.64
C MET A 286 -12.66 -7.84 -15.05
N PRO A 287 -13.95 -8.18 -15.31
CA PRO A 287 -14.54 -7.95 -16.61
C PRO A 287 -14.63 -6.47 -17.01
N ILE A 288 -14.95 -5.58 -16.05
CA ILE A 288 -15.01 -4.13 -16.32
C ILE A 288 -13.63 -3.59 -16.64
N SER A 289 -12.58 -3.99 -15.90
CA SER A 289 -11.21 -3.54 -16.14
C SER A 289 -10.70 -3.99 -17.51
N LEU A 290 -11.01 -5.21 -17.91
CA LEU A 290 -10.63 -5.74 -19.22
C LEU A 290 -11.36 -5.02 -20.36
N LEU A 291 -12.67 -4.80 -20.24
CA LEU A 291 -13.44 -4.01 -21.21
C LEU A 291 -12.93 -2.56 -21.26
N ASN A 292 -12.64 -1.95 -20.12
CA ASN A 292 -12.10 -0.59 -20.04
C ASN A 292 -10.76 -0.46 -20.76
N MET A 293 -9.87 -1.45 -20.58
CA MET A 293 -8.58 -1.51 -21.28
C MET A 293 -8.77 -1.60 -22.80
N LEU A 294 -9.68 -2.45 -23.28
CA LEU A 294 -9.99 -2.56 -24.71
C LEU A 294 -10.58 -1.28 -25.27
N CYS A 295 -11.51 -0.64 -24.56
CA CYS A 295 -12.09 0.64 -24.98
C CYS A 295 -11.03 1.74 -25.03
N MET A 296 -10.09 1.76 -24.07
CA MET A 296 -8.98 2.72 -24.07
C MET A 296 -8.04 2.48 -25.27
N ALA A 297 -7.74 1.21 -25.60
CA ALA A 297 -6.92 0.89 -26.77
C ALA A 297 -7.57 1.36 -28.08
N LEU A 298 -8.89 1.21 -28.20
CA LEU A 298 -9.65 1.76 -29.34
C LEU A 298 -9.64 3.30 -29.34
N TRP A 299 -9.82 3.92 -28.19
CA TRP A 299 -9.81 5.39 -28.05
C TRP A 299 -8.48 6.02 -28.48
N VAL A 300 -7.36 5.35 -28.20
CA VAL A 300 -6.01 5.82 -28.61
C VAL A 300 -5.72 5.52 -30.07
N ALA A 301 -6.32 4.45 -30.64
CA ALA A 301 -6.10 4.04 -32.02
C ALA A 301 -6.87 4.89 -33.04
N PHE A 302 -7.99 5.51 -32.64
CA PHE A 302 -8.85 6.36 -33.49
C PHE A 302 -8.79 7.83 -33.05
#